data_cc0dbf8f0b2f6086fb3c162048f8624a
#
_entry.id   cc0dbf8f0b2f6086fb3c162048f8624a
#
_cell.length_a   1.000
_cell.length_b   1.000
_cell.length_c   1.000
_cell.angle_alpha   90.00
_cell.angle_beta   90.00
_cell.angle_gamma   90.00
#
_symmetry.space_group_name_H-M   'P 1'
#
loop_
_entity.id
_entity.type
_entity.pdbx_description
1 polymer ?
#
loop_
_entity_poly.entity_id
_entity_poly.type
_entity_poly.pdbx_seq_one_letter_code
_entity_poly.pdbx_strand_id
1 'polypeptide(L)' 'MRRSEFQRAVDDEFGPRAAFVVTDLSLSGVGYRTAAQAIDDGVPMRDVWLALCVETDVPEARRHGVGLLDPRRP' A
#
# COMPACT_ATOMS: atom_id res chain seq x y z
N MET A 1 -9.78 0.98 -4.16
CA MET A 1 -8.87 -0.20 -4.15
C MET A 1 -9.45 -1.27 -3.26
N ARG A 2 -9.46 -2.49 -3.76
CA ARG A 2 -9.97 -3.59 -2.97
C ARG A 2 -8.85 -4.19 -2.13
N ARG A 3 -9.20 -4.96 -1.12
CA ARG A 3 -8.20 -5.58 -0.27
C ARG A 3 -7.27 -6.50 -1.07
N SER A 4 -7.82 -7.25 -2.01
CA SER A 4 -7.00 -8.13 -2.84
C SER A 4 -6.04 -7.34 -3.72
N GLU A 5 -6.46 -6.19 -4.19
CA GLU A 5 -5.59 -5.33 -4.98
C GLU A 5 -4.48 -4.75 -4.13
N PHE A 6 -4.82 -4.35 -2.91
CA PHE A 6 -3.84 -3.85 -1.96
C PHE A 6 -2.79 -4.92 -1.67
N GLN A 7 -3.24 -6.14 -1.38
CA GLN A 7 -2.32 -7.22 -1.06
C GLN A 7 -1.39 -7.54 -2.24
N ARG A 8 -1.95 -7.54 -3.45
CA ARG A 8 -1.15 -7.78 -4.63
C ARG A 8 -0.11 -6.69 -4.84
N ALA A 9 -0.51 -5.44 -4.66
CA ALA A 9 0.40 -4.33 -4.83
C ALA A 9 1.55 -4.41 -3.82
N VAL A 10 1.23 -4.74 -2.58
CA VAL A 10 2.24 -4.87 -1.53
C VAL A 10 3.20 -6.02 -1.86
N ASP A 11 2.66 -7.15 -2.28
CA ASP A 11 3.49 -8.30 -2.61
C ASP A 11 4.42 -8.01 -3.78
N ASP A 12 3.90 -7.30 -4.79
CA ASP A 12 4.70 -6.99 -5.95
C ASP A 12 5.76 -5.94 -5.67
N GLU A 13 5.45 -4.99 -4.82
CA GLU A 13 6.39 -3.92 -4.53
C GLU A 13 7.45 -4.33 -3.52
N PHE A 14 7.06 -5.10 -2.52
CA PHE A 14 7.96 -5.42 -1.41
C PHE A 14 8.44 -6.86 -1.36
N GLY A 15 7.81 -7.73 -2.11
CA GLY A 15 8.24 -9.13 -2.18
C GLY A 15 8.31 -9.79 -0.81
N PRO A 16 9.44 -10.40 -0.44
CA PRO A 16 9.54 -11.12 0.83
C PRO A 16 9.39 -10.23 2.05
N ARG A 17 9.48 -8.91 1.89
CA ARG A 17 9.34 -8.00 3.01
C ARG A 17 7.91 -7.50 3.18
N ALA A 18 7.00 -7.97 2.34
CA ALA A 18 5.61 -7.51 2.36
C ALA A 18 4.95 -7.63 3.72
N ALA A 19 5.14 -8.76 4.39
CA ALA A 19 4.54 -8.97 5.70
C ALA A 19 5.06 -7.95 6.71
N PHE A 20 6.35 -7.69 6.70
CA PHE A 20 6.96 -6.75 7.61
C PHE A 20 6.40 -5.33 7.40
N VAL A 21 6.33 -4.88 6.14
CA VAL A 21 5.87 -3.52 5.89
C VAL A 21 4.41 -3.33 6.24
N VAL A 22 3.61 -4.38 6.21
CA VAL A 22 2.19 -4.28 6.54
C VAL A 22 1.97 -4.35 8.05
N THR A 23 2.75 -5.14 8.76
CA THR A 23 2.46 -5.40 10.16
C THR A 23 3.37 -4.66 11.14
N ASP A 24 4.54 -4.24 10.70
CA ASP A 24 5.49 -3.65 11.62
C ASP A 24 5.86 -2.20 11.35
N LEU A 25 5.64 -1.72 10.16
CA LEU A 25 6.05 -0.36 9.81
C LEU A 25 4.95 0.64 10.17
N SER A 26 5.28 1.63 10.99
CA SER A 26 4.33 2.69 11.34
C SER A 26 4.26 3.71 10.23
N LEU A 27 3.05 4.07 9.85
CA LEU A 27 2.84 4.98 8.73
C LEU A 27 2.36 6.33 9.24
N SER A 28 3.16 7.36 9.03
CA SER A 28 2.79 8.69 9.49
C SER A 28 1.52 9.19 8.82
N GLY A 29 1.26 8.79 7.59
CA GLY A 29 0.08 9.23 6.87
C GLY A 29 -1.24 8.72 7.43
N VAL A 30 -1.21 7.73 8.32
CA VAL A 30 -2.43 7.22 8.95
C VAL A 30 -2.27 7.22 10.48
N GLY A 31 -1.67 8.26 11.00
CA GLY A 31 -1.59 8.44 12.45
C GLY A 31 -0.61 7.50 13.13
N TYR A 32 0.44 7.15 12.45
CA TYR A 32 1.48 6.25 12.97
C TYR A 32 0.99 4.83 13.28
N ARG A 33 -0.11 4.43 12.61
CA ARG A 33 -0.54 3.04 12.69
C ARG A 33 0.18 2.23 11.65
N THR A 34 0.25 0.94 11.85
CA THR A 34 0.73 0.06 10.77
C THR A 34 -0.40 -0.06 9.74
N ALA A 35 -0.06 -0.54 8.56
CA ALA A 35 -1.08 -0.76 7.52
C ALA A 35 -2.16 -1.70 8.02
N ALA A 36 -1.77 -2.77 8.71
CA ALA A 36 -2.74 -3.73 9.25
C ALA A 36 -3.70 -3.06 10.24
N GLN A 37 -3.16 -2.22 11.12
CA GLN A 37 -3.98 -1.50 12.09
C GLN A 37 -4.93 -0.53 11.42
N ALA A 38 -4.45 0.20 10.43
CA ALA A 38 -5.26 1.16 9.71
C ALA A 38 -6.41 0.48 8.97
N ILE A 39 -6.15 -0.66 8.36
CA ILE A 39 -7.18 -1.43 7.68
C ILE A 39 -8.23 -1.90 8.67
N ASP A 40 -7.77 -2.37 9.83
CA ASP A 40 -8.67 -2.85 10.85
C ASP A 40 -9.53 -1.72 11.39
N ASP A 41 -9.02 -0.52 11.42
CA ASP A 41 -9.75 0.65 11.90
C ASP A 41 -10.65 1.27 10.83
N GLY A 42 -10.69 0.70 9.65
CA GLY A 42 -11.60 1.16 8.61
C GLY A 42 -11.04 2.22 7.67
N VAL A 43 -9.75 2.46 7.71
CA VAL A 43 -9.14 3.41 6.77
C VAL A 43 -9.23 2.81 5.36
N PRO A 44 -9.63 3.60 4.36
CA PRO A 44 -9.74 3.07 3.00
C PRO A 44 -8.41 2.49 2.49
N MET A 45 -8.50 1.38 1.79
CA MET A 45 -7.31 0.69 1.28
C MET A 45 -6.40 1.60 0.48
N ARG A 46 -6.99 2.48 -0.32
CA ARG A 46 -6.22 3.40 -1.13
C ARG A 46 -5.38 4.31 -0.26
N ASP A 47 -5.96 4.81 0.81
CA ASP A 47 -5.25 5.73 1.71
C ASP A 47 -4.11 5.01 2.42
N VAL A 48 -4.35 3.76 2.81
CA VAL A 48 -3.32 2.95 3.43
C VAL A 48 -2.18 2.70 2.45
N TRP A 49 -2.52 2.37 1.21
CA TRP A 49 -1.52 2.13 0.17
C TRP A 49 -0.67 3.37 -0.09
N LEU A 50 -1.32 4.53 -0.18
CA LEU A 50 -0.59 5.77 -0.43
C LEU A 50 0.33 6.12 0.75
N ALA A 51 -0.17 5.93 1.98
CA ALA A 51 0.64 6.17 3.16
C ALA A 51 1.86 5.24 3.19
N LEU A 52 1.66 3.99 2.80
CA LEU A 52 2.73 3.02 2.75
C LEU A 52 3.78 3.43 1.71
N CYS A 53 3.32 3.88 0.56
CA CYS A 53 4.23 4.31 -0.50
C CYS A 53 5.05 5.52 -0.08
N VAL A 54 4.44 6.46 0.59
CA VAL A 54 5.14 7.63 1.07
C VAL A 54 6.21 7.23 2.09
N GLU A 55 5.84 6.35 3.01
CA GLU A 55 6.74 5.96 4.07
C GLU A 55 7.95 5.17 3.54
N THR A 56 7.76 4.44 2.46
CA THR A 56 8.82 3.61 1.89
C THR A 56 9.46 4.20 0.64
N ASP A 57 9.06 5.42 0.30
CA ASP A 57 9.63 6.12 -0.84
C ASP A 57 9.39 5.43 -2.19
N VAL A 58 8.26 4.80 -2.37
CA VAL A 58 7.93 4.21 -3.66
C VAL A 58 7.70 5.32 -4.66
N PRO A 59 8.34 5.30 -5.83
CA PRO A 59 8.16 6.34 -6.84
C PRO A 59 6.69 6.43 -7.25
N GLU A 60 6.25 7.64 -7.54
CA GLU A 60 4.86 7.87 -7.88
C GLU A 60 4.41 7.01 -9.07
N ALA A 61 5.29 6.77 -10.02
CA ALA A 61 4.96 5.96 -11.18
C ALA A 61 4.56 4.54 -10.78
N ARG A 62 5.03 4.04 -9.64
CA ARG A 62 4.69 2.68 -9.19
C ARG A 62 3.56 2.65 -8.17
N ARG A 63 3.07 3.80 -7.73
CA ARG A 63 2.04 3.84 -6.70
C ARG A 63 0.68 3.38 -7.18
N HIS A 64 0.49 3.34 -8.50
CA HIS A 64 -0.78 2.91 -9.02
C HIS A 64 -0.97 1.40 -8.94
N GLY A 65 0.07 0.67 -8.64
CA GLY A 65 -0.03 -0.75 -8.42
C GLY A 65 -0.23 -1.52 -9.68
N VAL A 66 -0.07 -2.79 -9.54
CA VAL A 66 -0.17 -3.64 -10.64
C VAL A 66 -1.50 -3.73 -11.22
N GLY A 67 -2.47 -3.74 -10.44
CA GLY A 67 -3.82 -3.89 -10.93
C GLY A 67 -4.34 -2.72 -11.69
N LEU A 68 -3.59 -1.63 -11.71
CA LEU A 68 -4.10 -0.48 -12.31
C LEU A 68 -3.52 -0.20 -13.61
N LEU A 69 -2.81 -1.04 -14.13
CA LEU A 69 -2.28 -0.85 -15.25
C LEU A 69 -3.18 -0.77 -16.21
N ASP A 70 -3.46 0.22 -16.75
CA ASP A 70 -4.32 0.47 -17.54
C ASP A 70 -3.76 0.74 -18.63
N PRO A 71 -3.80 0.09 -19.34
CA PRO A 71 -3.19 0.20 -20.43
C PRO A 71 -3.61 1.25 -21.21
N ARG A 72 -4.04 1.76 -21.13
CA ARG A 72 -4.45 2.66 -21.69
C ARG A 72 -4.10 3.57 -21.74
N ARG A 73 -3.80 3.53 -21.44
CA ARG A 73 -3.70 4.31 -21.53
C ARG A 73 -3.13 4.61 -21.92
N PRO A 74 -2.92 4.75 -22.34
CA PRO A 74 -2.63 5.09 -22.71
C PRO A 74 -2.49 5.48 -22.75
#